data_3a3cf26d0d968a938f379cd50cf88c3a
#
_entry.id   3a3cf26d0d968a938f379cd50cf88c3a
#
_cell.length_a   1.000
_cell.length_b   1.000
_cell.length_c   1.000
_cell.angle_alpha   90.00
_cell.angle_beta   90.00
_cell.angle_gamma   90.00
#
_symmetry.space_group_name_H-M   'P 1'
#
loop_
_entity.id
_entity.type
_entity.pdbx_description
1 polymer ?
#
loop_
_entity_poly.entity_id
_entity_poly.type
_entity_poly.pdbx_seq_one_letter_code
_entity_poly.pdbx_strand_id
1 'polypeptide(L)'
;MGCGRVGSTLAVDLEKSGHTVAVIDQNREAFRRLGANFNGRTVAGVGFDRDTLLEAGIEKADAFAAVSNGDNSNILAARVARENFGVKNVVARIYDPGRAEIYQRLGIPTVATVLWTTDQIMRRLTPDGTKSEWRDATGTVLLVEVSLHKEWYGESILLIEKNTNARVAFITRLGEALLPDEHTVLQEGDLVHLLVNEKQVSATEKTLAKSPAGA
;
A
#
# COMPACT_ATOMS: atom_id res chain seq x y z
N MET A 1 12.31 -14.06 -4.03
CA MET A 1 11.67 -15.38 -4.06
C MET A 1 10.28 -15.29 -4.71
N GLY A 2 10.05 -16.15 -5.72
CA GLY A 2 8.90 -16.10 -6.63
C GLY A 2 9.17 -15.29 -7.89
N CYS A 3 9.25 -15.94 -9.06
CA CYS A 3 9.45 -15.32 -10.37
C CYS A 3 8.13 -15.24 -11.17
N GLY A 4 7.02 -14.91 -10.48
CA GLY A 4 5.75 -14.55 -11.10
C GLY A 4 5.81 -13.15 -11.71
N ARG A 5 4.64 -12.59 -12.10
CA ARG A 5 4.55 -11.22 -12.66
C ARG A 5 5.19 -10.18 -11.74
N VAL A 6 4.84 -10.17 -10.46
CA VAL A 6 5.40 -9.21 -9.50
C VAL A 6 6.90 -9.39 -9.32
N GLY A 7 7.35 -10.64 -9.08
CA GLY A 7 8.76 -10.90 -8.79
C GLY A 7 9.68 -10.65 -9.97
N SER A 8 9.26 -10.97 -11.21
CA SER A 8 10.06 -10.67 -12.39
C SER A 8 10.16 -9.18 -12.67
N THR A 9 9.05 -8.43 -12.55
CA THR A 9 9.08 -6.97 -12.70
C THR A 9 9.98 -6.33 -11.65
N LEU A 10 9.80 -6.69 -10.37
CA LEU A 10 10.64 -6.18 -9.27
C LEU A 10 12.13 -6.48 -9.50
N ALA A 11 12.47 -7.70 -9.95
CA ALA A 11 13.85 -8.08 -10.20
C ALA A 11 14.50 -7.23 -11.31
N VAL A 12 13.79 -7.03 -12.41
CA VAL A 12 14.27 -6.22 -13.53
C VAL A 12 14.41 -4.74 -13.15
N ASP A 13 13.47 -4.21 -12.38
CA ASP A 13 13.52 -2.80 -11.96
C ASP A 13 14.63 -2.53 -10.94
N LEU A 14 14.87 -3.46 -10.02
CA LEU A 14 16.01 -3.39 -9.10
C LEU A 14 17.35 -3.44 -9.84
N GLU A 15 17.48 -4.34 -10.82
CA GLU A 15 18.69 -4.43 -11.64
C GLU A 15 18.94 -3.13 -12.43
N LYS A 16 17.89 -2.56 -13.06
CA LYS A 16 17.98 -1.25 -13.74
C LYS A 16 18.39 -0.12 -12.79
N SER A 17 18.05 -0.24 -11.53
CA SER A 17 18.43 0.71 -10.47
C SER A 17 19.84 0.48 -9.93
N GLY A 18 20.60 -0.46 -10.50
CA GLY A 18 21.99 -0.73 -10.17
C GLY A 18 22.20 -1.73 -9.04
N HIS A 19 21.17 -2.45 -8.62
CA HIS A 19 21.29 -3.49 -7.59
C HIS A 19 21.68 -4.84 -8.20
N THR A 20 22.42 -5.64 -7.44
CA THR A 20 22.63 -7.06 -7.77
C THR A 20 21.45 -7.88 -7.29
N VAL A 21 20.88 -8.71 -8.16
CA VAL A 21 19.63 -9.43 -7.87
C VAL A 21 19.82 -10.94 -8.03
N ALA A 22 19.32 -11.70 -7.06
CA ALA A 22 19.12 -13.14 -7.18
C ALA A 22 17.62 -13.48 -7.13
N VAL A 23 17.16 -14.27 -8.07
CA VAL A 23 15.74 -14.70 -8.17
C VAL A 23 15.63 -16.19 -7.93
N ILE A 24 14.78 -16.57 -6.97
CA ILE A 24 14.51 -17.96 -6.63
C ILE A 24 13.09 -18.31 -7.07
N ASP A 25 12.93 -19.41 -7.78
CA ASP A 25 11.61 -20.00 -8.10
C ASP A 25 11.75 -21.52 -8.24
N GLN A 26 10.72 -22.26 -7.84
CA GLN A 26 10.68 -23.71 -8.02
C GLN A 26 10.56 -24.12 -9.50
N ASN A 27 9.87 -23.28 -10.29
CA ASN A 27 9.66 -23.51 -11.71
C ASN A 27 10.70 -22.75 -12.54
N ARG A 28 11.65 -23.49 -13.14
CA ARG A 28 12.67 -22.93 -14.04
C ARG A 28 12.10 -22.15 -15.22
N GLU A 29 10.94 -22.55 -15.74
CA GLU A 29 10.27 -21.84 -16.84
C GLU A 29 9.83 -20.42 -16.44
N ALA A 30 9.62 -20.17 -15.15
CA ALA A 30 9.25 -18.84 -14.66
C ALA A 30 10.32 -17.79 -14.97
N PHE A 31 11.59 -18.17 -15.01
CA PHE A 31 12.71 -17.27 -15.27
C PHE A 31 12.68 -16.65 -16.67
N ARG A 32 11.95 -17.23 -17.62
CA ARG A 32 11.73 -16.59 -18.95
C ARG A 32 11.12 -15.18 -18.85
N ARG A 33 10.40 -14.89 -17.75
CA ARG A 33 9.79 -13.58 -17.52
C ARG A 33 10.80 -12.47 -17.24
N LEU A 34 12.01 -12.83 -16.86
CA LEU A 34 13.09 -11.85 -16.61
C LEU A 34 13.63 -11.24 -17.92
N GLY A 35 13.42 -11.94 -19.06
CA GLY A 35 13.92 -11.49 -20.34
C GLY A 35 15.40 -11.80 -20.57
N ALA A 36 15.85 -11.62 -21.81
CA ALA A 36 17.21 -11.97 -22.23
C ALA A 36 18.30 -11.04 -21.66
N ASN A 37 17.94 -9.85 -21.21
CA ASN A 37 18.87 -8.83 -20.73
C ASN A 37 19.06 -8.87 -19.20
N PHE A 38 18.42 -9.78 -18.48
CA PHE A 38 18.61 -9.92 -17.04
C PHE A 38 19.94 -10.62 -16.75
N ASN A 39 20.84 -9.92 -16.04
CA ASN A 39 22.17 -10.41 -15.69
C ASN A 39 22.28 -10.96 -14.26
N GLY A 40 21.18 -10.82 -13.48
CA GLY A 40 21.12 -11.34 -12.12
C GLY A 40 21.18 -12.87 -12.07
N ARG A 41 21.37 -13.41 -10.88
CA ARG A 41 21.41 -14.84 -10.63
C ARG A 41 19.99 -15.43 -10.61
N THR A 42 19.80 -16.62 -11.19
CA THR A 42 18.57 -17.40 -11.06
C THR A 42 18.86 -18.74 -10.37
N VAL A 43 18.08 -19.08 -9.36
CA VAL A 43 18.22 -20.31 -8.57
C VAL A 43 16.89 -21.06 -8.59
N ALA A 44 16.91 -22.30 -9.08
CA ALA A 44 15.72 -23.13 -9.13
C ALA A 44 15.64 -23.98 -7.84
N GLY A 45 14.65 -23.66 -7.00
CA GLY A 45 14.48 -24.35 -5.72
C GLY A 45 13.36 -23.79 -4.86
N VAL A 46 13.21 -24.37 -3.68
CA VAL A 46 12.23 -23.96 -2.69
C VAL A 46 12.74 -22.71 -1.96
N GLY A 47 12.01 -21.60 -2.02
CA GLY A 47 12.49 -20.29 -1.57
C GLY A 47 12.61 -20.09 -0.06
N PHE A 48 12.30 -21.09 0.75
CA PHE A 48 12.57 -21.12 2.20
C PHE A 48 13.51 -22.26 2.59
N ASP A 49 14.01 -23.04 1.58
CA ASP A 49 15.02 -24.05 1.80
C ASP A 49 16.39 -23.40 2.02
N ARG A 50 17.12 -23.91 3.02
CA ARG A 50 18.40 -23.32 3.46
C ARG A 50 19.44 -23.34 2.35
N ASP A 51 19.60 -24.47 1.66
CA ASP A 51 20.62 -24.65 0.63
C ASP A 51 20.31 -23.78 -0.61
N THR A 52 19.05 -23.71 -0.99
CA THR A 52 18.56 -22.83 -2.06
C THR A 52 18.85 -21.35 -1.74
N LEU A 53 18.60 -20.92 -0.51
CA LEU A 53 18.88 -19.55 -0.06
C LEU A 53 20.40 -19.25 -0.05
N LEU A 54 21.21 -20.21 0.39
CA LEU A 54 22.68 -20.08 0.36
C LEU A 54 23.21 -20.00 -1.09
N GLU A 55 22.69 -20.86 -1.99
CA GLU A 55 23.02 -20.78 -3.42
C GLU A 55 22.66 -19.42 -4.02
N ALA A 56 21.54 -18.83 -3.59
CA ALA A 56 21.14 -17.49 -4.02
C ALA A 56 22.02 -16.37 -3.42
N GLY A 57 22.83 -16.65 -2.42
CA GLY A 57 23.72 -15.68 -1.78
C GLY A 57 23.06 -14.88 -0.65
N ILE A 58 22.10 -15.48 0.07
CA ILE A 58 21.31 -14.82 1.13
C ILE A 58 22.18 -14.20 2.25
N GLU A 59 23.35 -14.79 2.55
CA GLU A 59 24.26 -14.28 3.59
C GLU A 59 24.82 -12.89 3.30
N LYS A 60 24.79 -12.47 2.03
CA LYS A 60 25.27 -11.16 1.57
C LYS A 60 24.12 -10.24 1.12
N ALA A 61 22.87 -10.67 1.34
CA ALA A 61 21.72 -9.92 0.89
C ALA A 61 21.36 -8.77 1.83
N ASP A 62 21.23 -7.56 1.31
CA ASP A 62 20.75 -6.38 2.03
C ASP A 62 19.24 -6.43 2.24
N ALA A 63 18.52 -7.09 1.31
CA ALA A 63 17.07 -7.21 1.33
C ALA A 63 16.57 -8.54 0.76
N PHE A 64 15.38 -8.96 1.21
CA PHE A 64 14.70 -10.16 0.73
C PHE A 64 13.21 -9.91 0.52
N ALA A 65 12.71 -10.20 -0.68
CA ALA A 65 11.30 -10.10 -1.03
C ALA A 65 10.71 -11.47 -1.34
N ALA A 66 9.69 -11.88 -0.59
CA ALA A 66 8.92 -13.09 -0.82
C ALA A 66 7.58 -12.73 -1.50
N VAL A 67 7.48 -12.96 -2.81
CA VAL A 67 6.36 -12.51 -3.65
C VAL A 67 5.73 -13.62 -4.50
N SER A 68 5.86 -14.87 -4.05
CA SER A 68 5.21 -16.02 -4.69
C SER A 68 3.69 -15.96 -4.56
N ASN A 69 2.97 -16.94 -5.08
CA ASN A 69 1.51 -17.03 -4.99
C ASN A 69 1.00 -17.69 -3.70
N GLY A 70 1.88 -18.08 -2.79
CA GLY A 70 1.51 -18.75 -1.53
C GLY A 70 1.85 -17.91 -0.30
N ASP A 71 0.84 -17.46 0.46
CA ASP A 71 1.02 -16.65 1.67
C ASP A 71 1.92 -17.36 2.69
N ASN A 72 1.66 -18.64 2.97
CA ASN A 72 2.44 -19.41 3.92
C ASN A 72 3.92 -19.52 3.50
N SER A 73 4.17 -19.77 2.21
CA SER A 73 5.53 -19.84 1.68
C SER A 73 6.24 -18.51 1.74
N ASN A 74 5.54 -17.42 1.46
CA ASN A 74 6.09 -16.08 1.52
C ASN A 74 6.49 -15.69 2.96
N ILE A 75 5.63 -15.97 3.92
CA ILE A 75 5.92 -15.71 5.34
C ILE A 75 7.05 -16.57 5.85
N LEU A 76 7.03 -17.86 5.55
CA LEU A 76 8.09 -18.76 5.99
C LEU A 76 9.44 -18.33 5.42
N ALA A 77 9.51 -18.00 4.13
CA ALA A 77 10.73 -17.53 3.50
C ALA A 77 11.24 -16.20 4.10
N ALA A 78 10.34 -15.24 4.34
CA ALA A 78 10.68 -13.98 4.97
C ALA A 78 11.22 -14.16 6.40
N ARG A 79 10.60 -15.06 7.18
CA ARG A 79 11.07 -15.39 8.53
C ARG A 79 12.45 -16.05 8.50
N VAL A 80 12.64 -17.04 7.65
CA VAL A 80 13.93 -17.73 7.50
C VAL A 80 15.02 -16.72 7.10
N ALA A 81 14.76 -15.85 6.12
CA ALA A 81 15.71 -14.83 5.71
C ALA A 81 16.09 -13.89 6.86
N ARG A 82 15.12 -13.46 7.66
CA ARG A 82 15.38 -12.54 8.79
C ARG A 82 15.97 -13.24 10.01
N GLU A 83 15.36 -14.35 10.44
CA GLU A 83 15.71 -14.98 11.73
C GLU A 83 16.96 -15.86 11.64
N ASN A 84 17.17 -16.55 10.52
CA ASN A 84 18.28 -17.46 10.34
C ASN A 84 19.50 -16.82 9.63
N PHE A 85 19.26 -15.86 8.74
CA PHE A 85 20.33 -15.22 7.96
C PHE A 85 20.55 -13.75 8.29
N GLY A 86 19.74 -13.17 9.17
CA GLY A 86 19.93 -11.79 9.65
C GLY A 86 19.65 -10.70 8.62
N VAL A 87 18.90 -11.01 7.53
CA VAL A 87 18.56 -10.00 6.53
C VAL A 87 17.65 -8.95 7.15
N LYS A 88 18.08 -7.68 7.13
CA LYS A 88 17.39 -6.59 7.83
C LYS A 88 16.10 -6.16 7.13
N ASN A 89 16.16 -6.05 5.81
CA ASN A 89 15.04 -5.57 5.00
C ASN A 89 14.31 -6.75 4.37
N VAL A 90 13.27 -7.23 5.03
CA VAL A 90 12.44 -8.33 4.50
C VAL A 90 11.03 -7.84 4.25
N VAL A 91 10.41 -8.31 3.17
CA VAL A 91 9.01 -8.05 2.85
C VAL A 91 8.33 -9.32 2.32
N ALA A 92 7.10 -9.55 2.75
CA ALA A 92 6.29 -10.66 2.28
C ALA A 92 5.00 -10.15 1.61
N ARG A 93 4.71 -10.65 0.42
CA ARG A 93 3.42 -10.44 -0.22
C ARG A 93 2.40 -11.40 0.39
N ILE A 94 1.26 -10.87 0.80
CA ILE A 94 0.15 -11.63 1.39
C ILE A 94 -1.14 -11.29 0.64
N TYR A 95 -1.88 -12.32 0.27
CA TYR A 95 -3.18 -12.16 -0.39
C TYR A 95 -4.30 -11.98 0.62
N ASP A 96 -4.27 -12.74 1.72
CA ASP A 96 -5.28 -12.70 2.78
C ASP A 96 -5.04 -11.50 3.72
N PRO A 97 -5.96 -10.52 3.75
CA PRO A 97 -5.79 -9.32 4.58
C PRO A 97 -5.71 -9.61 6.08
N GLY A 98 -6.49 -10.59 6.57
CA GLY A 98 -6.47 -10.96 7.98
C GLY A 98 -5.12 -11.55 8.40
N ARG A 99 -4.48 -12.32 7.52
CA ARG A 99 -3.12 -12.82 7.75
C ARG A 99 -2.09 -11.71 7.69
N ALA A 100 -2.22 -10.75 6.76
CA ALA A 100 -1.30 -9.62 6.66
C ALA A 100 -1.20 -8.86 7.97
N GLU A 101 -2.34 -8.57 8.62
CA GLU A 101 -2.39 -7.90 9.92
C GLU A 101 -1.65 -8.68 11.03
N ILE A 102 -1.88 -9.99 11.10
CA ILE A 102 -1.21 -10.86 12.09
C ILE A 102 0.32 -10.81 11.92
N TYR A 103 0.80 -10.92 10.68
CA TYR A 103 2.23 -10.96 10.42
C TYR A 103 2.92 -9.60 10.59
N GLN A 104 2.23 -8.50 10.30
CA GLN A 104 2.71 -7.16 10.65
C GLN A 104 2.90 -6.99 12.15
N ARG A 105 1.97 -7.47 12.97
CA ARG A 105 2.10 -7.48 14.44
C ARG A 105 3.30 -8.31 14.92
N LEU A 106 3.67 -9.35 14.18
CA LEU A 106 4.88 -10.15 14.41
C LEU A 106 6.16 -9.49 13.85
N GLY A 107 6.05 -8.26 13.36
CA GLY A 107 7.16 -7.47 12.87
C GLY A 107 7.67 -7.87 11.47
N ILE A 108 6.89 -8.61 10.67
CA ILE A 108 7.22 -8.91 9.28
C ILE A 108 6.48 -7.92 8.38
N PRO A 109 7.18 -7.01 7.69
CA PRO A 109 6.54 -6.12 6.73
C PRO A 109 5.80 -6.91 5.65
N THR A 110 4.51 -6.62 5.48
CA THR A 110 3.65 -7.30 4.50
C THR A 110 3.05 -6.32 3.50
N VAL A 111 2.82 -6.79 2.27
CA VAL A 111 2.09 -6.07 1.25
C VAL A 111 0.83 -6.85 0.89
N ALA A 112 -0.34 -6.35 1.32
CA ALA A 112 -1.65 -6.94 1.07
C ALA A 112 -2.19 -6.43 -0.27
N THR A 113 -1.97 -7.20 -1.35
CA THR A 113 -2.29 -6.74 -2.71
C THR A 113 -3.77 -6.79 -3.05
N VAL A 114 -4.56 -7.66 -2.43
CA VAL A 114 -5.98 -7.85 -2.75
C VAL A 114 -6.80 -6.64 -2.32
N LEU A 115 -6.62 -6.14 -1.10
CA LEU A 115 -7.34 -4.98 -0.59
C LEU A 115 -7.15 -3.76 -1.50
N TRP A 116 -5.90 -3.45 -1.84
CA TRP A 116 -5.60 -2.34 -2.73
C TRP A 116 -6.25 -2.49 -4.11
N THR A 117 -6.14 -3.69 -4.71
CA THR A 117 -6.73 -3.96 -6.03
C THR A 117 -8.24 -3.87 -6.00
N THR A 118 -8.88 -4.46 -4.98
CA THR A 118 -10.34 -4.41 -4.81
C THR A 118 -10.84 -2.98 -4.66
N ASP A 119 -10.16 -2.18 -3.84
CA ASP A 119 -10.48 -0.77 -3.65
C ASP A 119 -10.37 0.01 -4.98
N GLN A 120 -9.31 -0.21 -5.78
CA GLN A 120 -9.17 0.40 -7.11
C GLN A 120 -10.30 0.01 -8.09
N ILE A 121 -10.76 -1.23 -8.03
CA ILE A 121 -11.87 -1.71 -8.86
C ILE A 121 -13.20 -1.10 -8.38
N MET A 122 -13.46 -1.12 -7.08
CA MET A 122 -14.67 -0.55 -6.49
C MET A 122 -14.84 0.93 -6.83
N ARG A 123 -13.77 1.71 -6.78
CA ARG A 123 -13.78 3.14 -7.18
C ARG A 123 -14.23 3.37 -8.61
N ARG A 124 -13.89 2.46 -9.53
CA ARG A 124 -14.30 2.57 -10.93
C ARG A 124 -15.72 2.09 -11.18
N LEU A 125 -16.21 1.17 -10.34
CA LEU A 125 -17.58 0.65 -10.45
C LEU A 125 -18.61 1.52 -9.73
N THR A 126 -18.19 2.26 -8.71
CA THR A 126 -19.07 3.12 -7.89
C THR A 126 -18.56 4.56 -7.90
N PRO A 127 -18.67 5.28 -9.03
CA PRO A 127 -18.13 6.63 -9.19
C PRO A 127 -18.76 7.67 -8.24
N ASP A 128 -19.97 7.39 -7.73
CA ASP A 128 -20.71 8.27 -6.80
C ASP A 128 -20.40 7.98 -5.31
N GLY A 129 -19.51 7.03 -5.02
CA GLY A 129 -19.05 6.74 -3.65
C GLY A 129 -17.90 7.64 -3.24
N THR A 130 -17.63 7.70 -1.92
CA THR A 130 -16.45 8.39 -1.37
C THR A 130 -15.20 7.93 -2.09
N LYS A 131 -14.51 8.86 -2.71
CA LYS A 131 -13.25 8.59 -3.40
C LYS A 131 -12.12 8.48 -2.38
N SER A 132 -11.91 7.28 -1.82
CA SER A 132 -10.71 7.02 -1.03
C SER A 132 -9.49 7.04 -1.97
N GLU A 133 -8.64 8.04 -1.84
CA GLU A 133 -7.48 8.23 -2.72
C GLU A 133 -6.30 7.41 -2.25
N TRP A 134 -6.20 7.22 -0.95
CA TRP A 134 -5.12 6.46 -0.31
C TRP A 134 -5.60 5.82 0.99
N ARG A 135 -4.95 4.70 1.35
CA ARG A 135 -5.15 3.97 2.61
C ARG A 135 -3.79 3.63 3.20
N ASP A 136 -3.63 3.80 4.50
CA ASP A 136 -2.40 3.41 5.20
C ASP A 136 -2.19 1.88 5.19
N ALA A 137 -0.99 1.43 5.54
CA ALA A 137 -0.63 0.00 5.51
C ALA A 137 -1.48 -0.86 6.47
N THR A 138 -2.02 -0.28 7.54
CA THR A 138 -2.90 -0.98 8.50
C THR A 138 -4.34 -1.01 8.04
N GLY A 139 -4.71 -0.21 7.03
CA GLY A 139 -6.06 -0.08 6.54
C GLY A 139 -6.98 0.76 7.41
N THR A 140 -6.47 1.40 8.46
CA THR A 140 -7.28 2.11 9.45
C THR A 140 -7.46 3.59 9.16
N VAL A 141 -6.56 4.21 8.42
CA VAL A 141 -6.62 5.62 8.02
C VAL A 141 -6.77 5.71 6.51
N LEU A 142 -7.71 6.53 6.07
CA LEU A 142 -7.96 6.80 4.65
C LEU A 142 -7.78 8.28 4.35
N LEU A 143 -7.29 8.56 3.16
CA LEU A 143 -7.41 9.86 2.51
C LEU A 143 -8.64 9.79 1.59
N VAL A 144 -9.61 10.64 1.82
CA VAL A 144 -10.88 10.64 1.09
C VAL A 144 -11.19 12.02 0.54
N GLU A 145 -11.65 12.10 -0.71
CA GLU A 145 -12.30 13.29 -1.26
C GLU A 145 -13.76 13.31 -0.79
N VAL A 146 -14.21 14.42 -0.26
CA VAL A 146 -15.56 14.59 0.29
C VAL A 146 -16.32 15.69 -0.42
N SER A 147 -17.62 15.48 -0.60
CA SER A 147 -18.54 16.50 -1.06
C SER A 147 -19.11 17.27 0.13
N LEU A 148 -19.13 18.60 0.02
CA LEU A 148 -19.63 19.50 1.05
C LEU A 148 -21.02 20.02 0.71
N HIS A 149 -21.88 20.18 1.72
CA HIS A 149 -23.07 21.00 1.56
C HIS A 149 -22.66 22.47 1.32
N LYS A 150 -23.42 23.18 0.50
CA LYS A 150 -23.08 24.56 0.07
C LYS A 150 -22.80 25.54 1.20
N GLU A 151 -23.40 25.34 2.36
CA GLU A 151 -23.24 26.22 3.52
C GLU A 151 -21.90 26.01 4.28
N TRP A 152 -21.08 25.03 3.88
CA TRP A 152 -19.70 24.93 4.35
C TRP A 152 -18.75 25.93 3.66
N TYR A 153 -19.14 26.44 2.49
CA TYR A 153 -18.33 27.46 1.82
C TYR A 153 -18.41 28.77 2.59
N GLY A 154 -17.27 29.38 2.87
CA GLY A 154 -17.13 30.53 3.74
C GLY A 154 -16.73 30.18 5.18
N GLU A 155 -16.82 28.91 5.56
CA GLU A 155 -16.41 28.42 6.88
C GLU A 155 -14.92 28.04 6.92
N SER A 156 -14.33 28.09 8.12
CA SER A 156 -12.96 27.63 8.34
C SER A 156 -12.86 26.10 8.26
N ILE A 157 -11.74 25.58 7.75
CA ILE A 157 -11.43 24.16 7.76
C ILE A 157 -11.46 23.55 9.16
N LEU A 158 -11.12 24.33 10.20
CA LEU A 158 -11.18 23.89 11.59
C LEU A 158 -12.59 23.46 12.02
N LEU A 159 -13.63 24.05 11.40
CA LEU A 159 -15.00 23.66 11.68
C LEU A 159 -15.30 22.24 11.16
N ILE A 160 -14.76 21.87 9.98
CA ILE A 160 -14.82 20.49 9.49
C ILE A 160 -14.16 19.53 10.49
N GLU A 161 -12.93 19.82 10.90
CA GLU A 161 -12.18 18.97 11.81
C GLU A 161 -12.88 18.79 13.15
N LYS A 162 -13.48 19.86 13.67
CA LYS A 162 -14.24 19.85 14.92
C LYS A 162 -15.50 18.98 14.85
N ASN A 163 -16.21 19.01 13.72
CA ASN A 163 -17.49 18.30 13.57
C ASN A 163 -17.32 16.84 13.11
N THR A 164 -16.18 16.48 12.53
CA THR A 164 -15.99 15.17 11.92
C THR A 164 -14.94 14.29 12.60
N ASN A 165 -14.13 14.86 13.49
CA ASN A 165 -12.95 14.20 14.05
C ASN A 165 -11.96 13.69 12.98
N ALA A 166 -12.03 14.25 11.78
CA ALA A 166 -11.10 14.03 10.66
C ALA A 166 -10.05 15.15 10.63
N ARG A 167 -9.08 15.05 9.72
CA ARG A 167 -8.10 16.11 9.45
C ARG A 167 -8.17 16.50 7.99
N VAL A 168 -8.23 17.80 7.70
CA VAL A 168 -8.11 18.28 6.33
C VAL A 168 -6.66 18.13 5.89
N ALA A 169 -6.42 17.21 4.95
CA ALA A 169 -5.07 16.93 4.46
C ALA A 169 -4.61 17.98 3.47
N PHE A 170 -5.45 18.29 2.48
CA PHE A 170 -5.25 19.36 1.50
C PHE A 170 -6.58 19.71 0.84
N ILE A 171 -6.56 20.83 0.13
CA ILE A 171 -7.69 21.30 -0.69
C ILE A 171 -7.19 21.42 -2.13
N THR A 172 -7.99 20.97 -3.11
CA THR A 172 -7.73 21.28 -4.51
C THR A 172 -8.61 22.46 -4.91
N ARG A 173 -7.99 23.60 -5.19
CA ARG A 173 -8.63 24.85 -5.60
C ARG A 173 -8.17 25.23 -7.00
N LEU A 174 -9.11 25.39 -7.93
CA LEU A 174 -8.82 25.74 -9.34
C LEU A 174 -7.78 24.81 -10.00
N GLY A 175 -7.75 23.52 -9.59
CA GLY A 175 -6.82 22.52 -10.11
C GLY A 175 -5.44 22.48 -9.46
N GLU A 176 -5.17 23.35 -8.47
CA GLU A 176 -3.92 23.35 -7.71
C GLU A 176 -4.15 22.85 -6.28
N ALA A 177 -3.22 22.03 -5.78
CA ALA A 177 -3.27 21.54 -4.41
C ALA A 177 -2.75 22.60 -3.44
N LEU A 178 -3.53 22.89 -2.39
CA LEU A 178 -3.23 23.82 -1.31
C LEU A 178 -3.12 23.06 0.01
N LEU A 179 -2.02 23.20 0.73
CA LEU A 179 -1.91 22.77 2.12
C LEU A 179 -2.57 23.82 3.00
N PRO A 180 -3.66 23.49 3.69
CA PRO A 180 -4.39 24.46 4.47
C PRO A 180 -3.71 24.74 5.81
N ASP A 181 -3.91 25.95 6.32
CA ASP A 181 -3.57 26.38 7.66
C ASP A 181 -4.84 26.74 8.47
N GLU A 182 -4.68 27.16 9.71
CA GLU A 182 -5.78 27.51 10.61
C GLU A 182 -6.65 28.69 10.14
N HIS A 183 -6.13 29.51 9.21
CA HIS A 183 -6.82 30.65 8.63
C HIS A 183 -7.50 30.34 7.30
N THR A 184 -7.31 29.12 6.80
CA THR A 184 -7.87 28.73 5.51
C THR A 184 -9.39 28.61 5.57
N VAL A 185 -10.04 29.35 4.68
CA VAL A 185 -11.50 29.37 4.52
C VAL A 185 -11.87 28.63 3.23
N LEU A 186 -12.91 27.81 3.30
CA LEU A 186 -13.45 27.05 2.18
C LEU A 186 -14.10 27.99 1.14
N GLN A 187 -13.85 27.72 -0.13
CA GLN A 187 -14.44 28.45 -1.26
C GLN A 187 -15.29 27.51 -2.11
N GLU A 188 -16.28 28.07 -2.79
CA GLU A 188 -17.08 27.31 -3.75
C GLU A 188 -16.18 26.73 -4.85
N GLY A 189 -16.33 25.45 -5.10
CA GLY A 189 -15.49 24.71 -6.07
C GLY A 189 -14.23 24.07 -5.47
N ASP A 190 -13.96 24.25 -4.17
CA ASP A 190 -12.90 23.48 -3.50
C ASP A 190 -13.25 21.99 -3.43
N LEU A 191 -12.29 21.14 -3.79
CA LEU A 191 -12.33 19.72 -3.48
C LEU A 191 -11.56 19.51 -2.18
N VAL A 192 -12.23 18.96 -1.17
CA VAL A 192 -11.64 18.80 0.17
C VAL A 192 -11.22 17.35 0.38
N HIS A 193 -9.96 17.16 0.75
CA HIS A 193 -9.36 15.86 1.00
C HIS A 193 -9.08 15.69 2.48
N LEU A 194 -9.71 14.65 3.09
CA LEU A 194 -9.65 14.39 4.52
C LEU A 194 -8.88 13.12 4.84
N LEU A 195 -8.05 13.16 5.86
CA LEU A 195 -7.59 11.98 6.58
C LEU A 195 -8.63 11.61 7.63
N VAL A 196 -9.18 10.42 7.52
CA VAL A 196 -10.26 9.94 8.38
C VAL A 196 -10.07 8.47 8.75
N ASN A 197 -10.51 8.09 9.97
CA ASN A 197 -10.53 6.69 10.34
C ASN A 197 -11.60 5.94 9.53
N GLU A 198 -11.29 4.74 9.03
CA GLU A 198 -12.19 3.92 8.20
C GLU A 198 -13.60 3.80 8.81
N LYS A 199 -13.69 3.57 10.11
CA LYS A 199 -14.97 3.41 10.83
C LYS A 199 -15.79 4.70 10.90
N GLN A 200 -15.18 5.85 10.63
CA GLN A 200 -15.81 7.17 10.72
C GLN A 200 -16.17 7.75 9.35
N VAL A 201 -15.73 7.16 8.24
CA VAL A 201 -16.01 7.66 6.88
C VAL A 201 -17.48 7.99 6.68
N SER A 202 -18.36 7.02 6.89
CA SER A 202 -19.81 7.20 6.67
C SER A 202 -20.44 8.26 7.58
N ALA A 203 -19.95 8.39 8.81
CA ALA A 203 -20.42 9.44 9.74
C ALA A 203 -19.93 10.82 9.28
N THR A 204 -18.68 10.92 8.86
CA THR A 204 -18.07 12.15 8.31
C THR A 204 -18.83 12.64 7.08
N GLU A 205 -19.12 11.76 6.13
CA GLU A 205 -19.90 12.09 4.94
C GLU A 205 -21.30 12.62 5.27
N LYS A 206 -22.00 11.92 6.16
CA LYS A 206 -23.36 12.33 6.59
C LYS A 206 -23.35 13.70 7.29
N THR A 207 -22.29 14.00 8.01
CA THR A 207 -22.10 15.31 8.65
C THR A 207 -21.87 16.38 7.59
N LEU A 208 -20.96 16.16 6.67
CA LEU A 208 -20.59 17.15 5.65
C LEU A 208 -21.65 17.36 4.54
N ALA A 209 -22.52 16.37 4.35
CA ALA A 209 -23.67 16.48 3.46
C ALA A 209 -24.80 17.38 4.02
N LYS A 210 -24.70 17.77 5.30
CA LYS A 210 -25.64 18.70 5.95
C LYS A 210 -25.00 20.07 6.14
N SER A 211 -25.84 21.06 6.47
CA SER A 211 -25.39 22.37 6.91
C SER A 211 -24.53 22.31 8.18
N PRO A 212 -23.48 23.15 8.34
CA PRO A 212 -22.70 23.24 9.57
C PRO A 212 -23.52 23.50 10.83
N ALA A 213 -24.64 24.20 10.71
CA ALA A 213 -25.55 24.48 11.82
C ALA A 213 -26.39 23.25 12.25
N GLY A 214 -26.47 22.19 11.41
CA GLY A 214 -27.19 20.96 11.67
C GLY A 214 -26.30 19.70 11.73
N ALA A 215 -24.97 19.92 11.77
CA ALA A 215 -23.96 18.87 11.77
C ALA A 215 -23.57 18.44 13.20
#